data_1f9f3c15dc232575a6457839e09a57d4
#
_entry.id   1f9f3c15dc232575a6457839e09a57d4
#
_cell.length_a   1.000
_cell.length_b   1.000
_cell.length_c   1.000
_cell.angle_alpha   90.00
_cell.angle_beta   90.00
_cell.angle_gamma   90.00
#
_symmetry.space_group_name_H-M   'P 1'
#
loop_
_entity.id
_entity.type
_entity.pdbx_description
1 polymer ?
#
loop_
_entity_poly.entity_id
_entity_poly.type
_entity_poly.pdbx_seq_one_letter_code
_entity_poly.pdbx_strand_id
1 'polypeptide(L)'
;MSEAVLHDAVGPRGRRRILLGSIAGVLGVAAVVGVAVARLAAKGSFDPELWRVLTESAVQRLIGRGLVATLRAALVAMVLSMAVGAVLAVGRLSRRAWVARAAGVWVELFRGLPLLLLIFFLFLALPAVGITISVFWALVAGLTLYNGAVIGEIFRAGILSLPRGQTEAAYAIGLRRGQTLRLILVPQAVRRMLPALISQLVTLLKDTSLGFVIGYAELLRNGRTAVEFLGGRYSIPIYTAIAVVYIVVNASLSLLARWLDRRTRRRFGQTVRPSAADEAA
;
A
#
# COMPACT_ATOMS: atom_id res chain seq x y z
N MET A 1 -38.33 -9.17 0.51
CA MET A 1 -38.36 -7.92 1.32
C MET A 1 -37.13 -7.14 0.96
N SER A 2 -37.30 -6.05 0.25
CA SER A 2 -36.25 -5.30 -0.44
C SER A 2 -35.32 -4.58 0.54
N GLU A 3 -34.00 -4.71 0.35
CA GLU A 3 -32.94 -3.99 1.06
C GLU A 3 -32.97 -2.44 0.91
N ALA A 4 -34.02 -1.91 0.28
CA ALA A 4 -34.20 -0.48 0.01
C ALA A 4 -34.55 0.37 1.24
N VAL A 5 -34.72 -0.22 2.44
CA VAL A 5 -35.22 0.49 3.65
C VAL A 5 -34.09 1.10 4.49
N LEU A 6 -32.81 0.82 4.22
CA LEU A 6 -31.69 1.28 5.07
C LEU A 6 -31.00 2.58 4.61
N HIS A 7 -31.40 3.18 3.49
CA HIS A 7 -30.89 4.47 3.04
C HIS A 7 -32.03 5.39 2.66
N ASP A 8 -32.64 6.06 3.63
CA ASP A 8 -33.48 7.22 3.36
C ASP A 8 -32.67 8.23 2.54
N ALA A 9 -33.13 8.45 1.29
CA ALA A 9 -32.51 9.45 0.44
C ALA A 9 -32.61 10.81 1.14
N VAL A 10 -31.46 11.43 1.39
CA VAL A 10 -31.38 12.71 2.10
C VAL A 10 -32.30 13.71 1.41
N GLY A 11 -33.35 14.19 2.15
CA GLY A 11 -34.33 15.14 1.65
C GLY A 11 -33.70 16.46 1.21
N PRO A 12 -34.44 17.34 0.50
CA PRO A 12 -33.90 18.59 -0.08
C PRO A 12 -33.18 19.48 0.94
N ARG A 13 -33.72 19.56 2.17
CA ARG A 13 -33.10 20.32 3.27
C ARG A 13 -31.80 19.69 3.75
N GLY A 14 -31.72 18.38 3.80
CA GLY A 14 -30.50 17.64 4.14
C GLY A 14 -29.42 17.81 3.08
N ARG A 15 -29.75 17.70 1.79
CA ARG A 15 -28.81 17.95 0.68
C ARG A 15 -28.23 19.35 0.72
N ARG A 16 -29.07 20.39 1.02
CA ARG A 16 -28.61 21.77 1.16
C ARG A 16 -27.66 21.94 2.34
N ARG A 17 -27.93 21.30 3.49
CA ARG A 17 -27.01 21.31 4.65
C ARG A 17 -25.68 20.63 4.35
N ILE A 18 -25.70 19.50 3.69
CA ILE A 18 -24.48 18.80 3.26
C ILE A 18 -23.69 19.67 2.28
N LEU A 19 -24.35 20.26 1.28
CA LEU A 19 -23.69 21.15 0.32
C LEU A 19 -23.06 22.35 1.02
N LEU A 20 -23.80 23.04 1.88
CA LEU A 20 -23.28 24.20 2.63
C LEU A 20 -22.13 23.80 3.56
N GLY A 21 -22.24 22.66 4.26
CA GLY A 21 -21.15 22.12 5.09
C GLY A 21 -19.91 21.76 4.26
N SER A 22 -20.09 21.14 3.08
CA SER A 22 -18.99 20.83 2.16
C SER A 22 -18.31 22.09 1.63
N ILE A 23 -19.09 23.09 1.22
CA ILE A 23 -18.55 24.40 0.77
C ILE A 23 -17.79 25.07 1.92
N ALA A 24 -18.36 25.14 3.12
CA ALA A 24 -17.70 25.73 4.28
C ALA A 24 -16.40 24.99 4.61
N GLY A 25 -16.39 23.65 4.53
CA GLY A 25 -15.19 22.83 4.73
C GLY A 25 -14.11 23.12 3.67
N VAL A 26 -14.47 23.17 2.40
CA VAL A 26 -13.55 23.52 1.31
C VAL A 26 -12.98 24.92 1.48
N LEU A 27 -13.83 25.90 1.81
CA LEU A 27 -13.39 27.27 2.08
C LEU A 27 -12.48 27.37 3.29
N GLY A 28 -12.77 26.61 4.37
CA GLY A 28 -11.92 26.53 5.56
C GLY A 28 -10.53 25.97 5.23
N VAL A 29 -10.46 24.86 4.49
CA VAL A 29 -9.21 24.28 4.03
C VAL A 29 -8.46 25.24 3.11
N ALA A 30 -9.15 25.86 2.16
CA ALA A 30 -8.54 26.84 1.24
C ALA A 30 -7.97 28.05 2.00
N ALA A 31 -8.67 28.55 3.03
CA ALA A 31 -8.19 29.64 3.87
C ALA A 31 -6.93 29.25 4.65
N VAL A 32 -6.89 28.06 5.26
CA VAL A 32 -5.69 27.56 5.98
C VAL A 32 -4.50 27.42 5.03
N VAL A 33 -4.72 26.82 3.85
CA VAL A 33 -3.66 26.67 2.82
C VAL A 33 -3.22 28.05 2.33
N GLY A 34 -4.15 28.98 2.06
CA GLY A 34 -3.87 30.34 1.64
C GLY A 34 -3.00 31.10 2.64
N VAL A 35 -3.34 31.03 3.94
CA VAL A 35 -2.54 31.63 5.02
C VAL A 35 -1.15 31.00 5.10
N ALA A 36 -1.04 29.67 4.98
CA ALA A 36 0.25 28.99 5.01
C ALA A 36 1.12 29.41 3.83
N VAL A 37 0.58 29.45 2.60
CA VAL A 37 1.29 29.89 1.40
C VAL A 37 1.70 31.36 1.52
N ALA A 38 0.81 32.25 1.98
CA ALA A 38 1.13 33.66 2.18
C ALA A 38 2.28 33.87 3.19
N ARG A 39 2.28 33.11 4.30
CA ARG A 39 3.38 33.15 5.28
C ARG A 39 4.69 32.64 4.72
N LEU A 40 4.66 31.57 3.90
CA LEU A 40 5.87 31.06 3.23
C LEU A 40 6.38 32.06 2.19
N ALA A 41 5.50 32.71 1.45
CA ALA A 41 5.88 33.77 0.50
C ALA A 41 6.52 34.96 1.21
N ALA A 42 5.92 35.42 2.33
CA ALA A 42 6.47 36.51 3.12
C ALA A 42 7.87 36.19 3.72
N LYS A 43 8.19 34.89 3.91
CA LYS A 43 9.54 34.44 4.33
C LYS A 43 10.50 34.23 3.15
N GLY A 44 10.11 34.56 1.92
CA GLY A 44 10.94 34.37 0.73
C GLY A 44 11.11 32.90 0.32
N SER A 45 10.28 31.97 0.79
CA SER A 45 10.43 30.53 0.52
C SER A 45 10.23 30.19 -0.97
N PHE A 46 9.63 31.09 -1.75
CA PHE A 46 9.40 30.93 -3.18
C PHE A 46 10.40 31.71 -4.05
N ASP A 47 11.46 32.25 -3.43
CA ASP A 47 12.52 32.93 -4.18
C ASP A 47 13.13 31.95 -5.19
N PRO A 48 13.16 32.29 -6.51
CA PRO A 48 13.72 31.43 -7.54
C PRO A 48 15.17 31.00 -7.30
N GLU A 49 15.96 31.81 -6.60
CA GLU A 49 17.34 31.46 -6.28
C GLU A 49 17.44 30.26 -5.33
N LEU A 50 16.51 30.12 -4.39
CA LEU A 50 16.46 28.96 -3.49
C LEU A 50 16.15 27.67 -4.28
N TRP A 51 15.35 27.76 -5.35
CA TRP A 51 14.97 26.60 -6.14
C TRP A 51 16.06 26.15 -7.11
N ARG A 52 17.03 27.01 -7.42
CA ARG A 52 18.22 26.63 -8.20
C ARG A 52 19.04 25.52 -7.54
N VAL A 53 18.95 25.36 -6.22
CA VAL A 53 19.60 24.24 -5.50
C VAL A 53 19.24 22.87 -6.07
N LEU A 54 18.04 22.71 -6.64
CA LEU A 54 17.61 21.47 -7.27
C LEU A 54 18.35 21.14 -8.57
N THR A 55 19.03 22.11 -9.16
CA THR A 55 19.88 21.91 -10.37
C THR A 55 21.31 21.52 -9.99
N GLU A 56 21.69 21.64 -8.72
CA GLU A 56 23.01 21.26 -8.26
C GLU A 56 23.23 19.74 -8.33
N SER A 57 24.33 19.34 -8.94
CA SER A 57 24.66 17.92 -9.16
C SER A 57 24.78 17.13 -7.86
N ALA A 58 25.17 17.78 -6.76
CA ALA A 58 25.25 17.15 -5.44
C ALA A 58 23.87 16.80 -4.89
N VAL A 59 22.90 17.72 -4.98
CA VAL A 59 21.51 17.52 -4.54
C VAL A 59 20.82 16.44 -5.41
N GLN A 60 21.01 16.51 -6.73
CA GLN A 60 20.46 15.51 -7.64
C GLN A 60 21.00 14.10 -7.36
N ARG A 61 22.30 13.98 -7.07
CA ARG A 61 22.89 12.70 -6.67
C ARG A 61 22.35 12.19 -5.34
N LEU A 62 22.13 13.06 -4.35
CA LEU A 62 21.51 12.65 -3.07
C LEU A 62 20.08 12.14 -3.26
N ILE A 63 19.25 12.89 -4.01
CA ILE A 63 17.87 12.49 -4.34
C ILE A 63 17.88 11.17 -5.13
N GLY A 64 18.74 11.04 -6.13
CA GLY A 64 18.88 9.83 -6.94
C GLY A 64 19.30 8.60 -6.12
N ARG A 65 20.30 8.75 -5.24
CA ARG A 65 20.72 7.67 -4.32
C ARG A 65 19.60 7.29 -3.36
N GLY A 66 18.91 8.28 -2.80
CA GLY A 66 17.77 8.04 -1.93
C GLY A 66 16.64 7.32 -2.64
N LEU A 67 16.31 7.69 -3.89
CA LEU A 67 15.32 7.01 -4.71
C LEU A 67 15.69 5.55 -4.96
N VAL A 68 16.95 5.28 -5.34
CA VAL A 68 17.42 3.90 -5.55
C VAL A 68 17.34 3.10 -4.25
N ALA A 69 17.71 3.67 -3.11
CA ALA A 69 17.60 3.01 -1.80
C ALA A 69 16.15 2.69 -1.43
N THR A 70 15.22 3.65 -1.64
CA THR A 70 13.77 3.46 -1.48
C THR A 70 13.26 2.31 -2.33
N LEU A 71 13.55 2.33 -3.64
CA LEU A 71 13.09 1.30 -4.58
C LEU A 71 13.68 -0.07 -4.26
N ARG A 72 14.96 -0.14 -3.88
CA ARG A 72 15.61 -1.38 -3.46
C ARG A 72 14.93 -1.98 -2.21
N ALA A 73 14.69 -1.18 -1.17
CA ALA A 73 14.03 -1.66 0.03
C ALA A 73 12.59 -2.10 -0.26
N ALA A 74 11.84 -1.32 -1.04
CA ALA A 74 10.49 -1.66 -1.45
C ALA A 74 10.44 -2.97 -2.24
N LEU A 75 11.31 -3.15 -3.24
CA LEU A 75 11.33 -4.36 -4.07
C LEU A 75 11.64 -5.61 -3.25
N VAL A 76 12.67 -5.57 -2.41
CA VAL A 76 13.06 -6.71 -1.57
C VAL A 76 11.95 -7.03 -0.57
N ALA A 77 11.43 -6.02 0.14
CA ALA A 77 10.33 -6.21 1.09
C ALA A 77 9.06 -6.74 0.39
N MET A 78 8.75 -6.27 -0.83
CA MET A 78 7.61 -6.71 -1.63
C MET A 78 7.70 -8.20 -1.98
N VAL A 79 8.86 -8.65 -2.48
CA VAL A 79 9.08 -10.07 -2.83
C VAL A 79 8.97 -10.96 -1.61
N LEU A 80 9.61 -10.57 -0.50
CA LEU A 80 9.55 -11.32 0.75
C LEU A 80 8.14 -11.33 1.36
N SER A 81 7.43 -10.20 1.33
CA SER A 81 6.05 -10.11 1.81
C SER A 81 5.09 -10.99 1.00
N MET A 82 5.27 -11.06 -0.31
CA MET A 82 4.49 -11.95 -1.17
C MET A 82 4.74 -13.43 -0.83
N ALA A 83 6.01 -13.82 -0.60
CA ALA A 83 6.37 -15.18 -0.21
C ALA A 83 5.80 -15.55 1.17
N VAL A 84 6.02 -14.70 2.18
CA VAL A 84 5.49 -14.88 3.54
C VAL A 84 3.96 -14.91 3.52
N GLY A 85 3.33 -13.99 2.80
CA GLY A 85 1.87 -13.93 2.65
C GLY A 85 1.30 -15.20 2.01
N ALA A 86 1.96 -15.75 0.99
CA ALA A 86 1.53 -17.01 0.39
C ALA A 86 1.59 -18.18 1.38
N VAL A 87 2.68 -18.29 2.16
CA VAL A 87 2.82 -19.32 3.21
C VAL A 87 1.73 -19.16 4.28
N LEU A 88 1.50 -17.93 4.76
CA LEU A 88 0.46 -17.64 5.75
C LEU A 88 -0.95 -17.97 5.23
N ALA A 89 -1.25 -17.63 3.98
CA ALA A 89 -2.54 -17.96 3.36
C ALA A 89 -2.77 -19.48 3.28
N VAL A 90 -1.75 -20.23 2.86
CA VAL A 90 -1.80 -21.71 2.84
C VAL A 90 -2.02 -22.24 4.26
N GLY A 91 -1.30 -21.72 5.25
CA GLY A 91 -1.48 -22.07 6.65
C GLY A 91 -2.90 -21.81 7.15
N ARG A 92 -3.45 -20.62 6.88
CA ARG A 92 -4.82 -20.19 7.24
C ARG A 92 -5.92 -21.03 6.58
N LEU A 93 -5.66 -21.57 5.38
CA LEU A 93 -6.59 -22.43 4.64
C LEU A 93 -6.38 -23.93 4.96
N SER A 94 -5.48 -24.27 5.90
CA SER A 94 -5.20 -25.65 6.29
C SER A 94 -6.42 -26.31 6.97
N ARG A 95 -6.61 -27.61 6.75
CA ARG A 95 -7.58 -28.44 7.50
C ARG A 95 -7.11 -28.74 8.93
N ARG A 96 -5.81 -28.67 9.18
CA ARG A 96 -5.26 -28.90 10.52
C ARG A 96 -5.51 -27.65 11.38
N ALA A 97 -6.39 -27.78 12.37
CA ALA A 97 -6.83 -26.64 13.19
C ALA A 97 -5.67 -25.90 13.87
N TRP A 98 -4.63 -26.63 14.34
CA TRP A 98 -3.48 -26.02 14.97
C TRP A 98 -2.64 -25.16 13.97
N VAL A 99 -2.47 -25.62 12.72
CA VAL A 99 -1.78 -24.84 11.66
C VAL A 99 -2.57 -23.57 11.34
N ALA A 100 -3.91 -23.71 11.17
CA ALA A 100 -4.76 -22.58 10.86
C ALA A 100 -4.79 -21.56 12.01
N ARG A 101 -4.80 -22.01 13.26
CA ARG A 101 -4.72 -21.15 14.45
C ARG A 101 -3.37 -20.45 14.56
N ALA A 102 -2.25 -21.18 14.43
CA ALA A 102 -0.91 -20.61 14.50
C ALA A 102 -0.71 -19.53 13.42
N ALA A 103 -1.10 -19.81 12.16
CA ALA A 103 -1.06 -18.83 11.10
C ALA A 103 -2.01 -17.64 11.36
N GLY A 104 -3.16 -17.89 12.03
CA GLY A 104 -4.09 -16.86 12.45
C GLY A 104 -3.50 -15.91 13.48
N VAL A 105 -2.97 -16.46 14.56
CA VAL A 105 -2.30 -15.68 15.62
C VAL A 105 -1.16 -14.83 15.05
N TRP A 106 -0.35 -15.42 14.16
CA TRP A 106 0.71 -14.67 13.46
C TRP A 106 0.15 -13.46 12.71
N VAL A 107 -0.86 -13.69 11.87
CA VAL A 107 -1.46 -12.63 11.04
C VAL A 107 -2.04 -11.52 11.92
N GLU A 108 -2.78 -11.87 12.97
CA GLU A 108 -3.41 -10.90 13.87
C GLU A 108 -2.38 -10.12 14.68
N LEU A 109 -1.34 -10.80 15.18
CA LEU A 109 -0.24 -10.16 15.90
C LEU A 109 0.45 -9.08 15.04
N PHE A 110 0.95 -9.47 13.87
CA PHE A 110 1.74 -8.54 13.05
C PHE A 110 0.90 -7.44 12.37
N ARG A 111 -0.39 -7.66 12.12
CA ARG A 111 -1.30 -6.62 11.65
C ARG A 111 -1.77 -5.68 12.77
N GLY A 112 -1.82 -6.17 14.01
CA GLY A 112 -2.21 -5.39 15.17
C GLY A 112 -1.11 -4.47 15.69
N LEU A 113 0.15 -4.74 15.35
CA LEU A 113 1.28 -3.89 15.75
C LEU A 113 1.43 -2.68 14.83
N PRO A 114 1.65 -1.45 15.36
CA PRO A 114 2.08 -0.33 14.54
C PRO A 114 3.39 -0.66 13.83
N LEU A 115 3.40 -0.53 12.49
CA LEU A 115 4.56 -0.90 11.65
C LEU A 115 5.85 -0.21 12.12
N LEU A 116 5.78 1.07 12.50
CA LEU A 116 6.94 1.80 12.99
C LEU A 116 7.51 1.16 14.27
N LEU A 117 6.65 0.74 15.21
CA LEU A 117 7.11 0.07 16.43
C LEU A 117 7.78 -1.27 16.11
N LEU A 118 7.24 -2.01 15.14
CA LEU A 118 7.83 -3.28 14.71
C LEU A 118 9.24 -3.06 14.12
N ILE A 119 9.40 -2.04 13.28
CA ILE A 119 10.71 -1.68 12.70
C ILE A 119 11.69 -1.28 13.82
N PHE A 120 11.26 -0.45 14.77
CA PHE A 120 12.09 -0.06 15.92
C PHE A 120 12.47 -1.25 16.78
N PHE A 121 11.51 -2.13 17.08
CA PHE A 121 11.78 -3.31 17.87
C PHE A 121 12.86 -4.18 17.23
N LEU A 122 12.75 -4.45 15.92
CA LEU A 122 13.76 -5.23 15.20
C LEU A 122 15.12 -4.53 15.18
N PHE A 123 15.14 -3.21 15.02
CA PHE A 123 16.37 -2.44 14.97
C PHE A 123 17.08 -2.34 16.32
N LEU A 124 16.33 -2.22 17.43
CA LEU A 124 16.89 -2.00 18.77
C LEU A 124 17.01 -3.29 19.58
N ALA A 125 16.02 -4.20 19.48
CA ALA A 125 15.99 -5.39 20.34
C ALA A 125 16.89 -6.51 19.83
N LEU A 126 17.03 -6.70 18.51
CA LEU A 126 17.89 -7.75 17.98
C LEU A 126 19.36 -7.60 18.37
N PRO A 127 19.98 -6.40 18.28
CA PRO A 127 21.34 -6.20 18.79
C PRO A 127 21.46 -6.43 20.30
N ALA A 128 20.43 -6.10 21.09
CA ALA A 128 20.44 -6.32 22.53
C ALA A 128 20.52 -7.82 22.93
N VAL A 129 20.08 -8.71 22.04
CA VAL A 129 20.22 -10.18 22.22
C VAL A 129 21.36 -10.78 21.38
N GLY A 130 22.30 -9.94 20.92
CA GLY A 130 23.50 -10.37 20.18
C GLY A 130 23.32 -10.62 18.69
N ILE A 131 22.13 -10.32 18.12
CA ILE A 131 21.85 -10.49 16.68
C ILE A 131 22.06 -9.15 15.98
N THR A 132 23.21 -8.95 15.36
CA THR A 132 23.50 -7.74 14.59
C THR A 132 22.91 -7.83 13.19
N ILE A 133 22.05 -6.86 12.85
CA ILE A 133 21.50 -6.70 11.50
C ILE A 133 21.74 -5.27 11.01
N SER A 134 21.91 -5.12 9.68
CA SER A 134 22.02 -3.78 9.12
C SER A 134 20.66 -3.06 9.15
N VAL A 135 20.69 -1.73 9.14
CA VAL A 135 19.49 -0.86 9.06
C VAL A 135 18.59 -1.24 7.90
N PHE A 136 19.18 -1.63 6.75
CA PHE A 136 18.44 -2.12 5.59
C PHE A 136 17.60 -3.36 5.94
N TRP A 137 18.22 -4.36 6.56
CA TRP A 137 17.53 -5.62 6.90
C TRP A 137 16.53 -5.44 8.04
N ALA A 138 16.78 -4.53 9.00
CA ALA A 138 15.79 -4.19 10.03
C ALA A 138 14.52 -3.59 9.40
N LEU A 139 14.68 -2.64 8.46
CA LEU A 139 13.57 -2.07 7.70
C LEU A 139 12.84 -3.14 6.89
N VAL A 140 13.58 -3.90 6.08
CA VAL A 140 13.00 -4.94 5.20
C VAL A 140 12.27 -6.01 6.01
N ALA A 141 12.83 -6.46 7.13
CA ALA A 141 12.18 -7.45 7.99
C ALA A 141 10.87 -6.92 8.59
N GLY A 142 10.86 -5.69 9.13
CA GLY A 142 9.64 -5.06 9.64
C GLY A 142 8.55 -4.93 8.58
N LEU A 143 8.92 -4.42 7.40
CA LEU A 143 8.02 -4.32 6.25
C LEU A 143 7.51 -5.70 5.83
N THR A 144 8.37 -6.72 5.81
CA THR A 144 8.02 -8.08 5.40
C THR A 144 7.04 -8.75 6.37
N LEU A 145 7.29 -8.65 7.66
CA LEU A 145 6.43 -9.26 8.68
C LEU A 145 5.04 -8.64 8.66
N TYR A 146 4.95 -7.31 8.63
CA TYR A 146 3.69 -6.60 8.59
C TYR A 146 2.94 -6.84 7.27
N ASN A 147 3.57 -6.51 6.15
CA ASN A 147 2.92 -6.61 4.82
C ASN A 147 2.68 -8.07 4.41
N GLY A 148 3.53 -9.01 4.85
CA GLY A 148 3.30 -10.43 4.65
C GLY A 148 2.02 -10.93 5.34
N ALA A 149 1.74 -10.44 6.55
CA ALA A 149 0.50 -10.75 7.25
C ALA A 149 -0.73 -10.15 6.52
N VAL A 150 -0.65 -8.89 6.04
CA VAL A 150 -1.72 -8.26 5.27
C VAL A 150 -1.95 -8.98 3.94
N ILE A 151 -0.89 -9.27 3.18
CA ILE A 151 -0.96 -9.96 1.89
C ILE A 151 -1.49 -11.39 2.07
N GLY A 152 -1.10 -12.07 3.15
CA GLY A 152 -1.63 -13.39 3.48
C GLY A 152 -3.15 -13.40 3.64
N GLU A 153 -3.70 -12.35 4.26
CA GLU A 153 -5.14 -12.21 4.40
C GLU A 153 -5.83 -11.83 3.08
N ILE A 154 -5.18 -11.00 2.25
CA ILE A 154 -5.67 -10.72 0.89
C ILE A 154 -5.75 -12.02 0.07
N PHE A 155 -4.73 -12.87 0.13
CA PHE A 155 -4.74 -14.17 -0.56
C PHE A 155 -5.85 -15.07 -0.05
N ARG A 156 -5.99 -15.20 1.28
CA ARG A 156 -7.05 -16.00 1.90
C ARG A 156 -8.44 -15.50 1.49
N ALA A 157 -8.69 -14.20 1.61
CA ALA A 157 -9.96 -13.60 1.26
C ALA A 157 -10.27 -13.75 -0.24
N GLY A 158 -9.26 -13.60 -1.10
CA GLY A 158 -9.40 -13.79 -2.54
C GLY A 158 -9.84 -15.21 -2.91
N ILE A 159 -9.28 -16.24 -2.26
CA ILE A 159 -9.68 -17.63 -2.48
C ILE A 159 -11.10 -17.88 -1.97
N LEU A 160 -11.43 -17.39 -0.78
CA LEU A 160 -12.74 -17.59 -0.16
C LEU A 160 -13.87 -16.80 -0.85
N SER A 161 -13.54 -15.77 -1.63
CA SER A 161 -14.53 -15.00 -2.40
C SER A 161 -15.08 -15.73 -3.64
N LEU A 162 -14.50 -16.89 -3.99
CA LEU A 162 -14.96 -17.67 -5.14
C LEU A 162 -16.25 -18.43 -4.82
N PRO A 163 -17.17 -18.56 -5.79
CA PRO A 163 -18.39 -19.33 -5.59
C PRO A 163 -18.10 -20.79 -5.21
N ARG A 164 -18.82 -21.33 -4.22
CA ARG A 164 -18.65 -22.71 -3.74
C ARG A 164 -18.79 -23.74 -4.86
N GLY A 165 -19.64 -23.50 -5.83
CA GLY A 165 -19.84 -24.38 -6.99
C GLY A 165 -18.56 -24.66 -7.80
N GLN A 166 -17.56 -23.75 -7.79
CA GLN A 166 -16.26 -24.02 -8.42
C GLN A 166 -15.51 -25.17 -7.71
N THR A 167 -15.60 -25.22 -6.40
CA THR A 167 -14.99 -26.30 -5.60
C THR A 167 -15.76 -27.60 -5.74
N GLU A 168 -17.10 -27.55 -5.73
CA GLU A 168 -17.98 -28.69 -5.88
C GLU A 168 -17.83 -29.35 -7.25
N ALA A 169 -17.84 -28.55 -8.32
CA ALA A 169 -17.62 -29.03 -9.70
C ALA A 169 -16.23 -29.69 -9.85
N ALA A 170 -15.20 -29.10 -9.26
CA ALA A 170 -13.85 -29.68 -9.29
C ALA A 170 -13.78 -31.04 -8.59
N TYR A 171 -14.48 -31.20 -7.47
CA TYR A 171 -14.56 -32.48 -6.76
C TYR A 171 -15.40 -33.51 -7.51
N ALA A 172 -16.47 -33.08 -8.20
CA ALA A 172 -17.33 -33.96 -9.01
C ALA A 172 -16.55 -34.63 -10.17
N ILE A 173 -15.54 -33.96 -10.72
CA ILE A 173 -14.65 -34.53 -11.75
C ILE A 173 -13.41 -35.23 -11.15
N GLY A 174 -13.39 -35.51 -9.82
CA GLY A 174 -12.37 -36.29 -9.16
C GLY A 174 -11.08 -35.52 -8.79
N LEU A 175 -11.04 -34.20 -8.88
CA LEU A 175 -9.87 -33.44 -8.45
C LEU A 175 -9.69 -33.49 -6.92
N ARG A 176 -8.46 -33.77 -6.51
CA ARG A 176 -8.09 -33.65 -5.08
C ARG A 176 -8.02 -32.17 -4.68
N ARG A 177 -8.16 -31.88 -3.37
CA ARG A 177 -8.14 -30.52 -2.82
C ARG A 177 -6.96 -29.66 -3.30
N GLY A 178 -5.76 -30.21 -3.30
CA GLY A 178 -4.56 -29.50 -3.76
C GLY A 178 -4.62 -29.17 -5.26
N GLN A 179 -5.14 -30.08 -6.07
CA GLN A 179 -5.38 -29.87 -7.49
C GLN A 179 -6.45 -28.82 -7.73
N THR A 180 -7.57 -28.92 -7.02
CA THR A 180 -8.66 -27.93 -7.05
C THR A 180 -8.13 -26.53 -6.68
N LEU A 181 -7.37 -26.43 -5.59
CA LEU A 181 -6.79 -25.15 -5.18
C LEU A 181 -5.86 -24.60 -6.27
N ARG A 182 -4.90 -25.40 -6.75
CA ARG A 182 -3.86 -24.94 -7.68
C ARG A 182 -4.37 -24.70 -9.09
N LEU A 183 -5.24 -25.57 -9.61
CA LEU A 183 -5.66 -25.56 -11.01
C LEU A 183 -6.90 -24.70 -11.27
N ILE A 184 -7.81 -24.63 -10.28
CA ILE A 184 -9.11 -23.96 -10.44
C ILE A 184 -9.19 -22.66 -9.62
N LEU A 185 -8.95 -22.75 -8.31
CA LEU A 185 -9.23 -21.62 -7.40
C LEU A 185 -8.15 -20.53 -7.48
N VAL A 186 -6.88 -20.88 -7.38
CA VAL A 186 -5.77 -19.89 -7.35
C VAL A 186 -5.74 -19.03 -8.61
N PRO A 187 -5.85 -19.55 -9.86
CA PRO A 187 -5.86 -18.72 -11.06
C PRO A 187 -7.03 -17.72 -11.11
N GLN A 188 -8.19 -18.12 -10.59
CA GLN A 188 -9.37 -17.25 -10.50
C GLN A 188 -9.23 -16.22 -9.38
N ALA A 189 -8.78 -16.66 -8.20
CA ALA A 189 -8.57 -15.81 -7.02
C ALA A 189 -7.53 -14.72 -7.28
N VAL A 190 -6.40 -15.04 -7.92
CA VAL A 190 -5.34 -14.05 -8.26
C VAL A 190 -5.93 -12.86 -9.01
N ARG A 191 -6.83 -13.10 -9.96
CA ARG A 191 -7.47 -12.03 -10.71
C ARG A 191 -8.36 -11.14 -9.84
N ARG A 192 -9.08 -11.73 -8.88
CA ARG A 192 -9.97 -10.98 -7.98
C ARG A 192 -9.20 -10.15 -6.95
N MET A 193 -8.08 -10.68 -6.46
CA MET A 193 -7.28 -10.00 -5.45
C MET A 193 -6.22 -9.05 -6.03
N LEU A 194 -6.00 -9.07 -7.35
CA LEU A 194 -4.98 -8.23 -8.00
C LEU A 194 -5.09 -6.75 -7.64
N PRO A 195 -6.27 -6.09 -7.66
CA PRO A 195 -6.39 -4.69 -7.26
C PRO A 195 -5.96 -4.42 -5.82
N ALA A 196 -6.33 -5.33 -4.88
CA ALA A 196 -5.95 -5.21 -3.48
C ALA A 196 -4.45 -5.41 -3.27
N LEU A 197 -3.84 -6.39 -3.95
CA LEU A 197 -2.39 -6.60 -3.93
C LEU A 197 -1.63 -5.38 -4.42
N ILE A 198 -2.08 -4.80 -5.52
CA ILE A 198 -1.49 -3.60 -6.10
C ILE A 198 -1.56 -2.43 -5.11
N SER A 199 -2.73 -2.19 -4.50
CA SER A 199 -2.89 -1.16 -3.49
C SER A 199 -1.95 -1.38 -2.31
N GLN A 200 -1.77 -2.64 -1.89
CA GLN A 200 -0.85 -2.99 -0.80
C GLN A 200 0.62 -2.75 -1.18
N LEU A 201 1.01 -3.03 -2.42
CA LEU A 201 2.36 -2.77 -2.90
C LEU A 201 2.68 -1.26 -2.97
N VAL A 202 1.71 -0.44 -3.37
CA VAL A 202 1.83 1.03 -3.31
C VAL A 202 1.96 1.51 -1.86
N THR A 203 1.20 0.93 -0.93
CA THR A 203 1.31 1.24 0.50
C THR A 203 2.69 0.87 1.03
N LEU A 204 3.17 -0.35 0.76
CA LEU A 204 4.50 -0.81 1.15
C LEU A 204 5.62 0.12 0.66
N LEU A 205 5.52 0.62 -0.58
CA LEU A 205 6.50 1.57 -1.11
C LEU A 205 6.52 2.88 -0.30
N LYS A 206 5.37 3.39 0.10
CA LYS A 206 5.29 4.57 0.99
C LYS A 206 5.87 4.28 2.37
N ASP A 207 5.61 3.10 2.89
CA ASP A 207 6.05 2.67 4.22
C ASP A 207 7.58 2.54 4.31
N THR A 208 8.31 2.43 3.19
CA THR A 208 9.78 2.47 3.21
C THR A 208 10.32 3.78 3.76
N SER A 209 9.56 4.88 3.71
CA SER A 209 9.93 6.15 4.31
C SER A 209 10.07 6.08 5.84
N LEU A 210 9.46 5.10 6.50
CA LEU A 210 9.66 4.84 7.93
C LEU A 210 11.11 4.46 8.26
N GLY A 211 11.88 4.01 7.27
CA GLY A 211 13.32 3.78 7.39
C GLY A 211 14.11 5.02 7.76
N PHE A 212 13.59 6.22 7.46
CA PHE A 212 14.13 7.49 7.92
C PHE A 212 14.41 7.51 9.43
N VAL A 213 13.50 6.96 10.22
CA VAL A 213 13.54 7.05 11.69
C VAL A 213 14.66 6.20 12.29
N ILE A 214 15.01 5.08 11.65
CA ILE A 214 16.12 4.20 12.05
C ILE A 214 17.44 4.53 11.32
N GLY A 215 17.47 5.64 10.55
CA GLY A 215 18.67 6.10 9.85
C GLY A 215 18.94 5.44 8.50
N TYR A 216 17.98 4.71 7.91
CA TYR A 216 18.13 4.19 6.55
C TYR A 216 18.15 5.35 5.55
N ALA A 217 19.19 5.40 4.69
CA ALA A 217 19.43 6.50 3.76
C ALA A 217 18.53 6.42 2.51
N GLU A 218 17.21 6.31 2.72
CA GLU A 218 16.18 6.37 1.68
C GLU A 218 15.93 7.83 1.23
N LEU A 219 14.94 8.06 0.38
CA LEU A 219 14.70 9.34 -0.28
C LEU A 219 14.46 10.50 0.72
N LEU A 220 13.63 10.30 1.77
CA LEU A 220 13.34 11.32 2.77
C LEU A 220 14.59 11.63 3.64
N ARG A 221 15.34 10.59 4.04
CA ARG A 221 16.55 10.75 4.83
C ARG A 221 17.64 11.50 4.07
N ASN A 222 17.84 11.18 2.79
CA ASN A 222 18.78 11.92 1.96
C ASN A 222 18.36 13.38 1.75
N GLY A 223 17.06 13.64 1.64
CA GLY A 223 16.56 15.02 1.61
C GLY A 223 16.84 15.80 2.89
N ARG A 224 16.62 15.17 4.04
CA ARG A 224 16.96 15.78 5.33
C ARG A 224 18.46 16.08 5.42
N THR A 225 19.30 15.14 5.02
CA THR A 225 20.76 15.33 4.97
C THR A 225 21.14 16.52 4.09
N ALA A 226 20.48 16.68 2.93
CA ALA A 226 20.69 17.83 2.06
C ALA A 226 20.30 19.15 2.75
N VAL A 227 19.17 19.18 3.47
CA VAL A 227 18.72 20.37 4.23
C VAL A 227 19.66 20.66 5.40
N GLU A 228 20.12 19.65 6.12
CA GLU A 228 21.07 19.80 7.25
C GLU A 228 22.41 20.38 6.77
N PHE A 229 22.87 19.99 5.58
CA PHE A 229 24.12 20.48 4.98
C PHE A 229 24.01 21.88 4.38
N LEU A 230 22.93 22.15 3.63
CA LEU A 230 22.76 23.41 2.87
C LEU A 230 22.14 24.53 3.71
N GLY A 231 21.44 24.16 4.79
CA GLY A 231 20.73 25.08 5.68
C GLY A 231 19.22 25.06 5.50
N GLY A 232 18.52 25.39 6.60
CA GLY A 232 17.05 25.28 6.70
C GLY A 232 16.26 26.09 5.68
N ARG A 233 16.82 27.13 5.08
CA ARG A 233 16.16 27.93 4.02
C ARG A 233 15.84 27.12 2.77
N TYR A 234 16.57 26.04 2.50
CA TYR A 234 16.35 25.13 1.38
C TYR A 234 15.34 24.02 1.65
N SER A 235 14.74 23.98 2.86
CA SER A 235 13.77 22.93 3.24
C SER A 235 12.61 22.85 2.26
N ILE A 236 12.01 23.97 1.87
CA ILE A 236 10.83 23.98 0.99
C ILE A 236 11.17 23.42 -0.40
N PRO A 237 12.19 23.90 -1.12
CA PRO A 237 12.56 23.32 -2.41
C PRO A 237 12.86 21.82 -2.32
N ILE A 238 13.70 21.40 -1.37
CA ILE A 238 14.15 20.02 -1.24
C ILE A 238 13.00 19.08 -0.90
N TYR A 239 12.18 19.39 0.15
CA TYR A 239 11.06 18.52 0.49
C TYR A 239 9.95 18.53 -0.56
N THR A 240 9.76 19.61 -1.29
CA THR A 240 8.85 19.64 -2.45
C THR A 240 9.34 18.70 -3.54
N ALA A 241 10.63 18.73 -3.89
CA ALA A 241 11.20 17.81 -4.86
C ALA A 241 11.04 16.35 -4.43
N ILE A 242 11.29 16.04 -3.15
CA ILE A 242 11.08 14.69 -2.58
C ILE A 242 9.61 14.28 -2.69
N ALA A 243 8.68 15.17 -2.31
CA ALA A 243 7.25 14.89 -2.41
C ALA A 243 6.83 14.63 -3.86
N VAL A 244 7.32 15.42 -4.82
CA VAL A 244 7.07 15.19 -6.25
C VAL A 244 7.62 13.84 -6.70
N VAL A 245 8.83 13.47 -6.32
CA VAL A 245 9.41 12.16 -6.66
C VAL A 245 8.56 11.03 -6.08
N TYR A 246 8.14 11.10 -4.81
CA TYR A 246 7.23 10.11 -4.22
C TYR A 246 5.90 10.03 -4.96
N ILE A 247 5.30 11.18 -5.30
CA ILE A 247 4.03 11.23 -6.05
C ILE A 247 4.20 10.56 -7.42
N VAL A 248 5.25 10.91 -8.16
CA VAL A 248 5.53 10.36 -9.50
C VAL A 248 5.73 8.84 -9.42
N VAL A 249 6.55 8.35 -8.50
CA VAL A 249 6.82 6.91 -8.36
C VAL A 249 5.55 6.16 -7.97
N ASN A 250 4.79 6.64 -6.97
CA ASN A 250 3.55 5.99 -6.54
C ASN A 250 2.46 6.05 -7.63
N ALA A 251 2.34 7.19 -8.35
CA ALA A 251 1.41 7.33 -9.46
C ALA A 251 1.79 6.38 -10.62
N SER A 252 3.08 6.28 -10.96
CA SER A 252 3.58 5.38 -12.00
C SER A 252 3.28 3.91 -11.65
N LEU A 253 3.55 3.50 -10.42
CA LEU A 253 3.22 2.16 -9.95
C LEU A 253 1.71 1.90 -10.00
N SER A 254 0.90 2.85 -9.55
CA SER A 254 -0.57 2.76 -9.58
C SER A 254 -1.12 2.73 -11.00
N LEU A 255 -0.53 3.46 -11.94
CA LEU A 255 -0.91 3.45 -13.35
C LEU A 255 -0.57 2.12 -14.01
N LEU A 256 0.67 1.63 -13.81
CA LEU A 256 1.11 0.32 -14.29
C LEU A 256 0.19 -0.79 -13.80
N ALA A 257 -0.16 -0.73 -12.56
CA ALA A 257 -1.05 -1.64 -11.89
C ALA A 257 -2.46 -1.67 -12.50
N ARG A 258 -3.08 -0.49 -12.69
CA ARG A 258 -4.38 -0.36 -13.37
C ARG A 258 -4.32 -0.83 -14.83
N TRP A 259 -3.21 -0.59 -15.51
CA TRP A 259 -3.01 -1.08 -16.86
C TRP A 259 -2.96 -2.62 -16.90
N LEU A 260 -2.22 -3.25 -15.99
CA LEU A 260 -2.16 -4.71 -15.85
C LEU A 260 -3.54 -5.31 -15.53
N ASP A 261 -4.29 -4.71 -14.59
CA ASP A 261 -5.66 -5.15 -14.25
C ASP A 261 -6.59 -5.08 -15.46
N ARG A 262 -6.61 -3.95 -16.17
CA ARG A 262 -7.42 -3.78 -17.39
C ARG A 262 -7.06 -4.79 -18.48
N ARG A 263 -5.76 -5.06 -18.67
CA ARG A 263 -5.30 -6.04 -19.66
C ARG A 263 -5.72 -7.46 -19.29
N THR A 264 -5.67 -7.80 -18.01
CA THR A 264 -6.09 -9.10 -17.49
C THR A 264 -7.61 -9.28 -17.63
N ARG A 265 -8.40 -8.27 -17.27
CA ARG A 265 -9.86 -8.30 -17.43
C ARG A 265 -10.30 -8.45 -18.88
N ARG A 266 -9.69 -7.72 -19.84
CA ARG A 266 -9.99 -7.81 -21.27
C ARG A 266 -9.72 -9.20 -21.85
N ARG A 267 -8.65 -9.88 -21.42
CA ARG A 267 -8.33 -11.23 -21.93
C ARG A 267 -9.28 -12.32 -21.44
N PHE A 268 -10.02 -12.09 -20.33
CA PHE A 268 -10.81 -13.12 -19.68
C PHE A 268 -12.23 -12.67 -19.29
N GLY A 269 -12.65 -11.45 -19.66
CA GLY A 269 -13.91 -10.81 -19.25
C GLY A 269 -15.06 -10.91 -20.24
N GLN A 270 -15.01 -11.82 -21.20
CA GLN A 270 -16.12 -12.03 -22.13
C GLN A 270 -16.80 -13.36 -21.84
N THR A 271 -17.56 -13.48 -20.75
CA THR A 271 -18.66 -14.48 -20.66
C THR A 271 -19.46 -14.31 -19.37
N VAL A 272 -20.00 -13.14 -19.09
CA VAL A 272 -21.26 -13.04 -18.34
C VAL A 272 -22.10 -12.01 -19.08
N ARG A 273 -22.77 -12.45 -20.15
CA ARG A 273 -24.01 -11.81 -20.58
C ARG A 273 -25.00 -12.03 -19.45
N PRO A 274 -25.72 -11.00 -18.97
CA PRO A 274 -26.89 -11.23 -18.15
C PRO A 274 -27.78 -12.21 -18.89
N SER A 275 -28.24 -13.25 -18.23
CA SER A 275 -29.21 -14.16 -18.75
C SER A 275 -30.44 -13.33 -19.09
N ALA A 276 -31.04 -13.55 -20.28
CA ALA A 276 -32.31 -12.94 -20.70
C ALA A 276 -33.48 -13.22 -19.74
N ALA A 277 -33.25 -13.98 -18.67
CA ALA A 277 -34.19 -14.23 -17.59
C ALA A 277 -34.28 -13.08 -16.57
N ASP A 278 -33.29 -12.16 -16.52
CA ASP A 278 -33.26 -10.98 -15.59
C ASP A 278 -33.96 -9.76 -16.23
N GLU A 279 -34.31 -9.77 -17.52
CA GLU A 279 -35.06 -8.70 -18.19
C GLU A 279 -36.58 -8.94 -18.21
N ALA A 280 -37.05 -10.09 -17.66
CA ALA A 280 -38.46 -10.46 -17.68
C ALA A 280 -39.10 -10.54 -16.27
N ALA A 281 -38.48 -9.96 -15.24
CA ALA A 281 -39.06 -9.93 -13.89
C ALA A 281 -39.32 -8.49 -13.41
#